data_ea45a0818d23226f81dd4c4541446366
#
_entry.id   ea45a0818d23226f81dd4c4541446366
#
_cell.length_a   1.000
_cell.length_b   1.000
_cell.length_c   1.000
_cell.angle_alpha   90.00
_cell.angle_beta   90.00
_cell.angle_gamma   90.00
#
_symmetry.space_group_name_H-M   'P 1'
#
loop_
_entity.id
_entity.type
_entity.pdbx_description
1 polymer ?
#
loop_
_entity_poly.entity_id
_entity_poly.type
_entity_poly.pdbx_seq_one_letter_code
_entity_poly.pdbx_strand_id
1 'polypeptide(L)'
;MSVETPSRGSRRLREADRRKYRIDYIGVHWYGSPDPALFKAKMMRIYEKYGKRPLLITEFAPADWQAKTTAENRHSPEAVLAFMKETLPWIEAQNWIAGYAWFSFETHQPEGTSSALFDKQGVLTTCGRYYASI
;
A
#
# COMPACT_ATOMS: atom_id res chain seq x y z
N MET A 1 28.09 -15.41 7.57
CA MET A 1 26.61 -15.43 7.80
C MET A 1 26.24 -14.18 8.56
N SER A 2 25.63 -13.20 7.89
CA SER A 2 25.16 -11.99 8.57
C SER A 2 23.89 -12.33 9.33
N VAL A 3 23.94 -12.31 10.64
CA VAL A 3 22.72 -12.43 11.47
C VAL A 3 22.00 -11.09 11.39
N GLU A 4 20.98 -10.99 10.53
CA GLU A 4 20.12 -9.82 10.52
C GLU A 4 19.50 -9.61 11.90
N THR A 5 19.72 -8.47 12.49
CA THR A 5 19.05 -8.09 13.73
C THR A 5 17.53 -8.08 13.47
N PRO A 6 16.73 -8.81 14.27
CA PRO A 6 15.30 -8.87 14.04
C PRO A 6 14.66 -7.47 14.08
N SER A 7 13.82 -7.16 13.10
CA SER A 7 13.09 -5.89 13.08
C SER A 7 12.19 -5.75 14.31
N ARG A 8 11.85 -4.50 14.65
CA ARG A 8 10.93 -4.21 15.77
C ARG A 8 9.60 -4.97 15.66
N GLY A 9 9.05 -5.07 14.46
CA GLY A 9 7.82 -5.84 14.20
C GLY A 9 7.97 -7.34 14.43
N SER A 10 9.09 -7.93 13.98
CA SER A 10 9.38 -9.35 14.21
C SER A 10 9.55 -9.68 15.69
N ARG A 11 10.16 -8.78 16.48
CA ARG A 11 10.28 -8.97 17.93
C ARG A 11 8.92 -8.93 18.62
N ARG A 12 8.04 -8.00 18.24
CA ARG A 12 6.68 -7.90 18.77
C ARG A 12 5.85 -9.13 18.47
N LEU A 13 5.97 -9.67 17.27
CA LEU A 13 5.25 -10.89 16.88
C LEU A 13 5.70 -12.10 17.70
N ARG A 14 7.02 -12.29 17.88
CA ARG A 14 7.54 -13.37 18.74
C ARG A 14 7.09 -13.24 20.19
N GLU A 15 7.04 -12.02 20.72
CA GLU A 15 6.54 -11.79 22.08
C GLU A 15 5.06 -12.11 22.19
N ALA A 16 4.26 -11.75 21.20
CA ALA A 16 2.85 -12.09 21.16
C ALA A 16 2.65 -13.64 21.09
N ASP A 17 3.43 -14.31 20.25
CA ASP A 17 3.39 -15.77 20.15
C ASP A 17 3.80 -16.44 21.47
N ARG A 18 4.86 -15.93 22.13
CA ARG A 18 5.30 -16.43 23.45
C ARG A 18 4.20 -16.25 24.52
N ARG A 19 3.45 -15.14 24.46
CA ARG A 19 2.32 -14.86 25.38
C ARG A 19 1.02 -15.52 24.95
N LYS A 20 1.01 -16.24 23.82
CA LYS A 20 -0.18 -16.88 23.23
C LYS A 20 -1.30 -15.87 22.92
N TYR A 21 -0.93 -14.65 22.54
CA TYR A 21 -1.90 -13.68 22.05
C TYR A 21 -2.40 -14.10 20.66
N ARG A 22 -3.69 -13.97 20.46
CA ARG A 22 -4.29 -14.21 19.15
C ARG A 22 -3.96 -13.04 18.20
N ILE A 23 -3.39 -13.38 17.05
CA ILE A 23 -3.12 -12.46 15.95
C ILE A 23 -3.66 -13.09 14.68
N ASP A 24 -4.75 -12.54 14.15
CA ASP A 24 -5.41 -13.08 12.96
C ASP A 24 -4.87 -12.45 11.68
N TYR A 25 -4.46 -11.18 11.72
CA TYR A 25 -4.04 -10.41 10.55
C TYR A 25 -2.81 -9.56 10.85
N ILE A 26 -2.07 -9.23 9.79
CA ILE A 26 -0.99 -8.25 9.84
C ILE A 26 -1.45 -7.01 9.09
N GLY A 27 -1.58 -5.89 9.79
CA GLY A 27 -1.88 -4.58 9.20
C GLY A 27 -0.67 -4.01 8.47
N VAL A 28 -0.86 -3.53 7.24
CA VAL A 28 0.20 -2.99 6.40
C VAL A 28 -0.18 -1.62 5.86
N HIS A 29 0.75 -0.68 5.94
CA HIS A 29 0.73 0.57 5.19
C HIS A 29 1.81 0.54 4.12
N TRP A 30 1.52 1.10 2.95
CA TRP A 30 2.50 1.21 1.89
C TRP A 30 2.32 2.53 1.12
N TYR A 31 3.41 3.25 0.99
CA TYR A 31 3.50 4.48 0.21
C TYR A 31 4.84 4.48 -0.53
N GLY A 32 4.82 4.22 -1.80
CA GLY A 32 6.03 4.12 -2.60
C GLY A 32 5.86 4.67 -4.01
N SER A 33 6.76 4.29 -4.90
CA SER A 33 6.65 4.61 -6.31
C SER A 33 5.56 3.74 -6.97
N PRO A 34 4.96 4.20 -8.10
CA PRO A 34 3.95 3.42 -8.82
C PRO A 34 4.59 2.25 -9.61
N ASP A 35 5.29 1.38 -8.91
CA ASP A 35 5.94 0.20 -9.45
C ASP A 35 5.25 -1.06 -8.90
N PRO A 36 4.46 -1.76 -9.72
CA PRO A 36 3.75 -2.95 -9.29
C PRO A 36 4.66 -4.08 -8.80
N ALA A 37 5.83 -4.25 -9.43
CA ALA A 37 6.77 -5.31 -9.04
C ALA A 37 7.33 -5.09 -7.63
N LEU A 38 7.70 -3.85 -7.30
CA LEU A 38 8.17 -3.50 -5.97
C LEU A 38 7.07 -3.67 -4.92
N PHE A 39 5.86 -3.26 -5.22
CA PHE A 39 4.71 -3.44 -4.33
C PHE A 39 4.44 -4.92 -4.04
N LYS A 40 4.31 -5.73 -5.08
CA LYS A 40 4.06 -7.17 -4.98
C LYS A 40 5.15 -7.87 -4.16
N ALA A 41 6.41 -7.59 -4.46
CA ALA A 41 7.55 -8.15 -3.73
C ALA A 41 7.54 -7.76 -2.26
N LYS A 42 7.16 -6.51 -1.93
CA LYS A 42 7.06 -6.04 -0.56
C LYS A 42 5.96 -6.77 0.21
N MET A 43 4.78 -6.94 -0.38
CA MET A 43 3.66 -7.66 0.25
C MET A 43 4.01 -9.12 0.49
N MET A 44 4.60 -9.81 -0.48
CA MET A 44 5.04 -11.20 -0.34
C MET A 44 6.08 -11.35 0.78
N ARG A 45 7.04 -10.43 0.85
CA ARG A 45 8.07 -10.44 1.89
C ARG A 45 7.47 -10.26 3.29
N ILE A 46 6.50 -9.35 3.45
CA ILE A 46 5.81 -9.15 4.72
C ILE A 46 5.06 -10.41 5.13
N TYR A 47 4.32 -11.00 4.22
CA TYR A 47 3.59 -12.25 4.46
C TYR A 47 4.51 -13.36 4.97
N GLU A 48 5.63 -13.61 4.27
CA GLU A 48 6.61 -14.61 4.69
C GLU A 48 7.26 -14.27 6.03
N LYS A 49 7.64 -13.02 6.23
CA LYS A 49 8.38 -12.57 7.42
C LYS A 49 7.55 -12.70 8.71
N TYR A 50 6.24 -12.50 8.62
CA TYR A 50 5.36 -12.48 9.78
C TYR A 50 4.51 -13.76 9.94
N GLY A 51 5.04 -14.88 9.51
CA GLY A 51 4.50 -16.21 9.79
C GLY A 51 3.29 -16.57 8.96
N LYS A 52 3.21 -16.05 7.73
CA LYS A 52 2.13 -16.35 6.77
C LYS A 52 0.72 -16.07 7.32
N ARG A 53 0.60 -15.02 8.12
CA ARG A 53 -0.71 -14.51 8.53
C ARG A 53 -1.28 -13.61 7.45
N PRO A 54 -2.60 -13.69 7.18
CA PRO A 54 -3.24 -12.85 6.17
C PRO A 54 -2.96 -11.36 6.38
N LEU A 55 -2.75 -10.62 5.29
CA LEU A 55 -2.51 -9.19 5.33
C LEU A 55 -3.82 -8.41 5.23
N LEU A 56 -3.90 -7.32 5.97
CA LEU A 56 -4.85 -6.22 5.76
C LEU A 56 -4.03 -5.00 5.33
N ILE A 57 -4.15 -4.59 4.08
CA ILE A 57 -3.49 -3.40 3.56
C ILE A 57 -4.40 -2.21 3.88
N THR A 58 -4.26 -1.69 5.09
CA THR A 58 -5.17 -0.67 5.64
C THR A 58 -4.99 0.70 5.02
N GLU A 59 -3.82 0.97 4.45
CA GLU A 59 -3.53 2.18 3.68
C GLU A 59 -2.48 1.87 2.61
N PHE A 60 -2.73 2.25 1.38
CA PHE A 60 -1.68 2.26 0.35
C PHE A 60 -2.03 3.18 -0.80
N ALA A 61 -1.02 3.85 -1.31
CA ALA A 61 -1.04 4.63 -2.55
C ALA A 61 0.39 5.00 -2.94
N PRO A 62 0.71 5.22 -4.21
CA PRO A 62 1.95 5.88 -4.58
C PRO A 62 2.02 7.30 -4.01
N ALA A 63 3.19 7.66 -3.46
CA ALA A 63 3.43 8.97 -2.90
C ALA A 63 4.87 9.42 -3.14
N ASP A 64 5.04 10.71 -3.44
CA ASP A 64 6.35 11.36 -3.56
C ASP A 64 6.60 12.28 -2.36
N TRP A 65 7.14 11.73 -1.31
CA TRP A 65 7.40 12.45 -0.05
C TRP A 65 8.43 13.60 -0.18
N GLN A 66 9.10 13.72 -1.33
CA GLN A 66 10.04 14.81 -1.59
C GLN A 66 9.39 16.01 -2.29
N ALA A 67 8.20 15.83 -2.87
CA ALA A 67 7.48 16.91 -3.53
C ALA A 67 7.03 17.97 -2.51
N LYS A 68 7.36 19.23 -2.78
CA LYS A 68 6.94 20.38 -1.96
C LYS A 68 5.75 21.13 -2.60
N THR A 69 5.56 20.94 -3.89
CA THR A 69 4.43 21.44 -4.66
C THR A 69 3.84 20.30 -5.49
N THR A 70 2.59 20.43 -5.90
CA THR A 70 1.93 19.42 -6.74
C THR A 70 2.64 19.22 -8.07
N ALA A 71 3.24 20.28 -8.61
CA ALA A 71 4.02 20.23 -9.86
C ALA A 71 5.34 19.46 -9.72
N GLU A 72 5.89 19.34 -8.52
CA GLU A 72 7.12 18.60 -8.25
C GLU A 72 6.90 17.10 -8.08
N ASN A 73 5.66 16.65 -7.96
CA ASN A 73 5.38 15.22 -7.83
C ASN A 73 5.86 14.47 -9.07
N ARG A 74 6.80 13.53 -8.85
CA ARG A 74 7.41 12.74 -9.93
C ARG A 74 6.48 11.67 -10.49
N HIS A 75 5.39 11.37 -9.80
CA HIS A 75 4.42 10.37 -10.22
C HIS A 75 3.26 11.04 -10.95
N SER A 76 3.07 10.72 -12.22
CA SER A 76 1.94 11.24 -13.00
C SER A 76 0.64 10.49 -12.65
N PRO A 77 -0.54 11.12 -12.83
CA PRO A 77 -1.82 10.43 -12.69
C PRO A 77 -1.92 9.18 -13.56
N GLU A 78 -1.35 9.21 -14.78
CA GLU A 78 -1.31 8.08 -15.70
C GLU A 78 -0.49 6.91 -15.16
N ALA A 79 0.67 7.19 -14.54
CA ALA A 79 1.51 6.17 -13.92
C ALA A 79 0.81 5.53 -12.70
N VAL A 80 0.13 6.34 -11.90
CA VAL A 80 -0.64 5.85 -10.74
C VAL A 80 -1.81 4.99 -11.21
N LEU A 81 -2.52 5.41 -12.25
CA LEU A 81 -3.62 4.62 -12.82
C LEU A 81 -3.12 3.26 -13.38
N ALA A 82 -2.00 3.26 -14.07
CA ALA A 82 -1.38 2.03 -14.57
C ALA A 82 -0.99 1.09 -13.42
N PHE A 83 -0.42 1.64 -12.35
CA PHE A 83 -0.13 0.91 -11.13
C PHE A 83 -1.40 0.28 -10.52
N MET A 84 -2.49 1.04 -10.39
CA MET A 84 -3.77 0.53 -9.92
C MET A 84 -4.26 -0.64 -10.77
N LYS A 85 -4.29 -0.46 -12.08
CA LYS A 85 -4.82 -1.46 -13.02
C LYS A 85 -4.07 -2.79 -12.97
N GLU A 86 -2.81 -2.78 -12.63
CA GLU A 86 -2.02 -3.99 -12.46
C GLU A 86 -2.09 -4.55 -11.04
N THR A 87 -2.11 -3.69 -10.06
CA THR A 87 -1.96 -4.07 -8.64
C THR A 87 -3.27 -4.56 -8.04
N LEU A 88 -4.39 -3.88 -8.27
CA LEU A 88 -5.66 -4.23 -7.63
C LEU A 88 -6.19 -5.60 -8.07
N PRO A 89 -6.19 -5.97 -9.37
CA PRO A 89 -6.57 -7.33 -9.76
C PRO A 89 -5.64 -8.39 -9.18
N TRP A 90 -4.34 -8.08 -9.05
CA TRP A 90 -3.40 -8.99 -8.40
C TRP A 90 -3.72 -9.19 -6.93
N ILE A 91 -4.06 -8.12 -6.19
CA ILE A 91 -4.47 -8.21 -4.78
C ILE A 91 -5.71 -9.10 -4.66
N GLU A 92 -6.73 -8.86 -5.49
CA GLU A 92 -7.98 -9.64 -5.51
C GLU A 92 -7.74 -11.14 -5.75
N ALA A 93 -6.70 -11.48 -6.50
CA ALA A 93 -6.34 -12.87 -6.81
C ALA A 93 -5.58 -13.56 -5.66
N GLN A 94 -5.12 -12.83 -4.62
CA GLN A 94 -4.35 -13.41 -3.51
C GLN A 94 -5.27 -13.80 -2.36
N ASN A 95 -5.32 -15.10 -2.03
CA ASN A 95 -6.10 -15.59 -0.89
C ASN A 95 -5.52 -15.22 0.49
N TRP A 96 -4.27 -14.75 0.52
CA TRP A 96 -3.58 -14.32 1.75
C TRP A 96 -3.64 -12.80 1.99
N ILE A 97 -4.31 -12.05 1.14
CA ILE A 97 -4.64 -10.64 1.36
C ILE A 97 -6.14 -10.58 1.67
N ALA A 98 -6.47 -10.32 2.93
CA ALA A 98 -7.85 -10.36 3.41
C ALA A 98 -8.64 -9.09 3.05
N GLY A 99 -7.97 -7.99 2.78
CA GLY A 99 -8.61 -6.74 2.39
C GLY A 99 -7.59 -5.64 2.17
N TYR A 100 -8.03 -4.56 1.52
CA TYR A 100 -7.21 -3.39 1.23
C TYR A 100 -8.04 -2.12 1.20
N ALA A 101 -7.38 -0.99 1.45
CA ALA A 101 -7.98 0.33 1.29
C ALA A 101 -6.96 1.27 0.64
N TRP A 102 -7.35 1.85 -0.50
CA TRP A 102 -6.57 2.89 -1.13
C TRP A 102 -6.60 4.15 -0.28
N PHE A 103 -5.44 4.76 -0.07
CA PHE A 103 -5.37 6.05 0.61
C PHE A 103 -5.60 7.17 -0.40
N SER A 104 -6.76 7.81 -0.31
CA SER A 104 -7.07 8.94 -1.17
C SER A 104 -6.45 10.21 -0.60
N PHE A 105 -5.28 10.58 -1.14
CA PHE A 105 -4.78 11.93 -0.95
C PHE A 105 -5.76 12.96 -1.53
N GLU A 106 -5.65 14.19 -1.08
CA GLU A 106 -6.35 15.29 -1.71
C GLU A 106 -5.49 15.89 -2.84
N THR A 107 -6.14 16.47 -3.86
CA THR A 107 -5.43 16.99 -5.03
C THR A 107 -4.47 18.14 -4.73
N HIS A 108 -4.62 18.80 -3.58
CA HIS A 108 -3.72 19.86 -3.15
C HIS A 108 -2.51 19.36 -2.34
N GLN A 109 -2.47 18.11 -1.95
CA GLN A 109 -1.35 17.51 -1.23
C GLN A 109 -0.23 17.14 -2.21
N PRO A 110 0.95 17.78 -2.13
CA PRO A 110 2.02 17.59 -3.11
C PRO A 110 2.44 16.14 -3.27
N GLU A 111 2.60 15.43 -2.16
CA GLU A 111 3.12 14.07 -2.11
C GLU A 111 2.20 13.04 -2.76
N GLY A 112 0.91 13.28 -2.77
CA GLY A 112 -0.08 12.30 -3.19
C GLY A 112 -1.11 12.79 -4.20
N THR A 113 -0.92 13.97 -4.79
CA THR A 113 -1.88 14.58 -5.71
C THR A 113 -2.33 13.65 -6.85
N SER A 114 -1.42 12.84 -7.39
CA SER A 114 -1.71 11.89 -8.47
C SER A 114 -2.45 10.63 -8.01
N SER A 115 -2.52 10.39 -6.70
CA SER A 115 -3.22 9.26 -6.10
C SER A 115 -4.62 9.62 -5.58
N ALA A 116 -5.04 10.88 -5.73
CA ALA A 116 -6.35 11.36 -5.29
C ALA A 116 -7.49 10.64 -6.04
N LEU A 117 -8.50 10.20 -5.32
CA LEU A 117 -9.71 9.60 -5.90
C LEU A 117 -10.75 10.64 -6.30
N PHE A 118 -10.72 11.82 -5.68
CA PHE A 118 -11.64 12.91 -5.93
C PHE A 118 -10.89 14.20 -6.21
N ASP A 119 -11.43 15.03 -7.08
CA ASP A 119 -10.94 16.39 -7.30
C ASP A 119 -11.48 17.37 -6.24
N LYS A 120 -11.12 18.67 -6.37
CA LYS A 120 -11.56 19.73 -5.44
C LYS A 120 -13.08 19.94 -5.42
N GLN A 121 -13.78 19.53 -6.48
CA GLN A 121 -15.23 19.63 -6.60
C GLN A 121 -15.94 18.35 -6.13
N GLY A 122 -15.21 17.37 -5.62
CA GLY A 122 -15.75 16.08 -5.21
C GLY A 122 -16.11 15.15 -6.37
N VAL A 123 -15.58 15.40 -7.56
CA VAL A 123 -15.76 14.56 -8.75
C VAL A 123 -14.65 13.52 -8.80
N LEU A 124 -14.99 12.29 -9.16
CA LEU A 124 -14.01 11.21 -9.28
C LEU A 124 -12.94 11.53 -10.33
N THR A 125 -11.69 11.40 -9.93
CA THR A 125 -10.53 11.39 -10.85
C THR A 125 -10.53 10.14 -11.72
N THR A 126 -9.60 10.02 -12.67
CA THR A 126 -9.41 8.77 -13.43
C THR A 126 -9.11 7.59 -12.52
N CYS A 127 -8.27 7.78 -11.49
CA CYS A 127 -8.00 6.76 -10.47
C CYS A 127 -9.27 6.44 -9.67
N GLY A 128 -10.03 7.45 -9.28
CA GLY A 128 -11.29 7.28 -8.55
C GLY A 128 -12.32 6.49 -9.33
N ARG A 129 -12.49 6.78 -10.62
CA ARG A 129 -13.41 6.02 -11.49
C ARG A 129 -13.00 4.56 -11.62
N TYR A 130 -11.71 4.30 -11.81
CA TYR A 130 -11.23 2.92 -11.88
C TYR A 130 -11.44 2.18 -10.56
N TYR A 131 -11.06 2.79 -9.44
CA TYR A 131 -11.23 2.19 -8.11
C TYR A 131 -12.69 1.86 -7.80
N ALA A 132 -13.62 2.72 -8.20
CA ALA A 132 -15.04 2.49 -8.02
C ALA A 132 -15.63 1.41 -8.95
N SER A 133 -14.89 0.98 -9.96
CA SER A 133 -15.35 0.02 -10.98
C SER A 133 -15.01 -1.43 -10.67
N ILE A 134 -14.20 -1.68 -9.66
CA ILE A 134 -13.73 -3.01 -9.27
C ILE A 134 -14.44 -3.55 -8.03
#